data_a90c174d3a98b844aa924781066e64ce
#
_entry.id   a90c174d3a98b844aa924781066e64ce
#
_cell.length_a   1.000
_cell.length_b   1.000
_cell.length_c   1.000
_cell.angle_alpha   90.00
_cell.angle_beta   90.00
_cell.angle_gamma   90.00
#
_symmetry.space_group_name_H-M   'P 1'
#
loop_
_entity.id
_entity.type
_entity.pdbx_description
1 polymer ?
#
loop_
_entity_poly.entity_id
_entity_poly.type
_entity_poly.pdbx_seq_one_letter_code
_entity_poly.pdbx_strand_id
1 'polypeptide(L)'
;MFEDFLSRLAALKYDDVALWGKMTPQHMVEHLILAIQMSNEKLKYDCLSPVERLPTLRRFLFSDRPLQKMFINPAIGPDLMKLRYKDIDEAKEKLREEISYYNKYFIENPYSKPTHMIFGELNKEEWDIFHKKHFTHHLSQFGL
;
A
#
# COMPACT_ATOMS: atom_id res chain seq x y z
N MET A 1 2.87 13.89 -3.71
CA MET A 1 2.96 12.84 -2.67
C MET A 1 3.79 11.64 -3.14
N PHE A 2 3.38 11.00 -4.22
CA PHE A 2 4.07 9.79 -4.70
C PHE A 2 5.47 10.04 -5.27
N GLU A 3 5.74 11.22 -5.81
CA GLU A 3 7.03 11.56 -6.40
C GLU A 3 8.18 11.43 -5.40
N ASP A 4 7.97 11.89 -4.15
CA ASP A 4 8.97 11.74 -3.09
C ASP A 4 9.22 10.26 -2.77
N PHE A 5 8.16 9.48 -2.62
CA PHE A 5 8.28 8.05 -2.34
C PHE A 5 8.99 7.31 -3.48
N LEU A 6 8.65 7.60 -4.72
CA LEU A 6 9.29 6.99 -5.89
C LEU A 6 10.77 7.36 -5.99
N SER A 7 11.11 8.61 -5.66
CA SER A 7 12.50 9.07 -5.62
C SER A 7 13.32 8.29 -4.57
N ARG A 8 12.74 8.08 -3.39
CA ARG A 8 13.39 7.31 -2.32
C ARG A 8 13.52 5.83 -2.69
N LEU A 9 12.49 5.24 -3.30
CA LEU A 9 12.51 3.86 -3.79
C LEU A 9 13.56 3.63 -4.89
N ALA A 10 13.95 4.66 -5.63
CA ALA A 10 14.98 4.53 -6.65
C ALA A 10 16.33 4.07 -6.06
N ALA A 11 16.61 4.41 -4.79
CA ALA A 11 17.82 4.00 -4.08
C ALA A 11 17.78 2.55 -3.57
N LEU A 12 16.60 1.93 -3.51
CA LEU A 12 16.43 0.57 -3.01
C LEU A 12 17.03 -0.45 -3.97
N LYS A 13 17.92 -1.30 -3.44
CA LYS A 13 18.60 -2.36 -4.20
C LYS A 13 17.97 -3.72 -3.91
N TYR A 14 18.11 -4.64 -4.85
CA TYR A 14 17.51 -5.99 -4.75
C TYR A 14 17.99 -6.78 -3.52
N ASP A 15 19.21 -6.52 -3.05
CA ASP A 15 19.84 -7.24 -1.94
C ASP A 15 19.85 -6.47 -0.62
N ASP A 16 19.16 -5.32 -0.56
CA ASP A 16 19.02 -4.59 0.70
C ASP A 16 18.24 -5.45 1.71
N VAL A 17 18.66 -5.37 2.98
CA VAL A 17 18.05 -6.13 4.07
C VAL A 17 17.14 -5.23 4.88
N ALA A 18 15.92 -5.70 5.12
CA ALA A 18 14.95 -4.98 5.94
C ALA A 18 15.45 -4.81 7.39
N LEU A 19 15.19 -3.65 7.97
CA LEU A 19 15.49 -3.37 9.38
C LEU A 19 14.58 -4.19 10.31
N TRP A 20 13.40 -4.54 9.84
CA TRP A 20 12.48 -5.47 10.51
C TRP A 20 11.61 -6.18 9.46
N GLY A 21 11.00 -7.32 9.86
CA GLY A 21 10.10 -8.08 9.01
C GLY A 21 10.84 -9.00 8.04
N LYS A 22 10.06 -9.69 7.22
CA LYS A 22 10.55 -10.77 6.33
C LYS A 22 10.68 -10.32 4.87
N MET A 23 10.12 -9.17 4.50
CA MET A 23 10.07 -8.76 3.10
C MET A 23 11.46 -8.52 2.54
N THR A 24 11.70 -9.04 1.32
CA THR A 24 12.79 -8.55 0.47
C THR A 24 12.37 -7.21 -0.16
N PRO A 25 13.32 -6.44 -0.74
CA PRO A 25 12.97 -5.23 -1.45
C PRO A 25 11.88 -5.42 -2.52
N GLN A 26 11.97 -6.48 -3.32
CA GLN A 26 10.97 -6.74 -4.36
C GLN A 26 9.61 -7.11 -3.75
N HIS A 27 9.56 -7.90 -2.68
CA HIS A 27 8.31 -8.19 -1.99
C HIS A 27 7.63 -6.90 -1.50
N MET A 28 8.40 -5.96 -0.96
CA MET A 28 7.87 -4.69 -0.49
C MET A 28 7.28 -3.87 -1.65
N VAL A 29 7.99 -3.75 -2.76
CA VAL A 29 7.49 -3.02 -3.94
C VAL A 29 6.20 -3.67 -4.48
N GLU A 30 6.17 -5.00 -4.60
CA GLU A 30 4.99 -5.71 -5.07
C GLU A 30 3.82 -5.60 -4.10
N HIS A 31 4.08 -5.52 -2.81
CA HIS A 31 3.05 -5.27 -1.79
C HIS A 31 2.43 -3.87 -1.94
N LEU A 32 3.25 -2.85 -2.22
CA LEU A 32 2.75 -1.51 -2.51
C LEU A 32 1.89 -1.48 -3.78
N ILE A 33 2.26 -2.24 -4.81
CA ILE A 33 1.47 -2.38 -6.04
C ILE A 33 0.06 -2.91 -5.72
N LEU A 34 -0.04 -3.96 -4.90
CA LEU A 34 -1.34 -4.52 -4.53
C LEU A 34 -2.23 -3.50 -3.83
N ALA A 35 -1.67 -2.69 -2.94
CA ALA A 35 -2.42 -1.65 -2.25
C ALA A 35 -2.94 -0.57 -3.23
N ILE A 36 -2.12 -0.15 -4.18
CA ILE A 36 -2.56 0.79 -5.23
C ILE A 36 -3.65 0.17 -6.09
N GLN A 37 -3.51 -1.10 -6.48
CA GLN A 37 -4.53 -1.81 -7.29
C GLN A 37 -5.86 -1.99 -6.54
N MET A 38 -5.84 -2.08 -5.22
CA MET A 38 -7.05 -2.08 -4.41
C MET A 38 -7.75 -0.71 -4.47
N SER A 39 -7.00 0.37 -4.42
CA SER A 39 -7.55 1.73 -4.43
C SER A 39 -8.03 2.20 -5.80
N ASN A 40 -7.58 1.59 -6.89
CA ASN A 40 -8.00 1.92 -8.25
C ASN A 40 -8.97 0.90 -8.85
N GLU A 41 -9.50 0.01 -8.01
CA GLU A 41 -10.46 -1.04 -8.33
C GLU A 41 -9.99 -2.11 -9.34
N LYS A 42 -8.70 -2.17 -9.66
CA LYS A 42 -8.17 -3.32 -10.42
C LYS A 42 -8.26 -4.62 -9.61
N LEU A 43 -8.10 -4.52 -8.29
CA LEU A 43 -8.36 -5.61 -7.36
C LEU A 43 -9.47 -5.18 -6.41
N LYS A 44 -10.50 -6.01 -6.29
CA LYS A 44 -11.65 -5.73 -5.42
C LYS A 44 -11.63 -6.67 -4.23
N TYR A 45 -11.76 -6.10 -3.06
CA TYR A 45 -11.82 -6.85 -1.80
C TYR A 45 -13.04 -6.42 -0.99
N ASP A 46 -13.59 -7.37 -0.24
CA ASP A 46 -14.58 -7.06 0.78
C ASP A 46 -13.89 -6.53 2.04
N CYS A 47 -14.61 -5.72 2.80
CA CYS A 47 -14.14 -5.30 4.11
C CYS A 47 -14.21 -6.47 5.10
N LEU A 48 -13.09 -6.82 5.71
CA LEU A 48 -12.99 -7.92 6.67
C LEU A 48 -13.25 -7.46 8.11
N SER A 49 -13.23 -6.15 8.36
CA SER A 49 -13.47 -5.60 9.68
C SER A 49 -14.96 -5.60 10.03
N PRO A 50 -15.33 -5.90 11.29
CA PRO A 50 -16.70 -5.72 11.75
C PRO A 50 -17.14 -4.25 11.60
N VAL A 51 -18.39 -4.04 11.16
CA VAL A 51 -18.92 -2.70 10.91
C VAL A 51 -18.81 -1.80 12.14
N GLU A 52 -19.05 -2.33 13.33
CA GLU A 52 -18.97 -1.60 14.59
C GLU A 52 -17.55 -1.12 14.93
N ARG A 53 -16.52 -1.71 14.34
CA ARG A 53 -15.11 -1.29 14.55
C ARG A 53 -14.64 -0.23 13.57
N LEU A 54 -15.33 -0.02 12.48
CA LEU A 54 -14.90 0.91 11.43
C LEU A 54 -14.70 2.35 11.95
N PRO A 55 -15.55 2.92 12.80
CA PRO A 55 -15.31 4.27 13.32
C PRO A 55 -13.98 4.41 14.06
N THR A 56 -13.61 3.42 14.88
CA THR A 56 -12.33 3.42 15.62
C THR A 56 -11.15 3.23 14.68
N LEU A 57 -11.25 2.32 13.72
CA LEU A 57 -10.21 2.08 12.73
C LEU A 57 -9.98 3.33 11.86
N ARG A 58 -11.04 4.02 11.47
CA ARG A 58 -10.95 5.24 10.66
C ARG A 58 -10.32 6.39 11.46
N ARG A 59 -10.62 6.53 12.75
CA ARG A 59 -9.92 7.50 13.62
C ARG A 59 -8.42 7.22 13.69
N PHE A 60 -8.02 5.95 13.76
CA PHE A 60 -6.61 5.56 13.69
C PHE A 60 -6.00 5.96 12.33
N LEU A 61 -6.69 5.67 11.22
CA LEU A 61 -6.21 6.00 9.88
C LEU A 61 -5.91 7.51 9.73
N PHE A 62 -6.78 8.36 10.28
CA PHE A 62 -6.65 9.82 10.18
C PHE A 62 -5.74 10.44 11.26
N SER A 63 -5.25 9.63 12.19
CA SER A 63 -4.33 10.09 13.22
C SER A 63 -2.88 10.13 12.71
N ASP A 64 -1.98 10.73 13.50
CA ASP A 64 -0.54 10.73 13.22
C ASP A 64 0.15 9.42 13.63
N ARG A 65 -0.60 8.48 14.18
CA ARG A 65 -0.05 7.20 14.63
C ARG A 65 0.40 6.36 13.43
N PRO A 66 1.64 5.80 13.47
CA PRO A 66 2.13 4.95 12.39
C PRO A 66 1.42 3.60 12.36
N LEU A 67 1.51 2.92 11.22
CA LEU A 67 1.09 1.53 11.13
C LEU A 67 1.94 0.66 12.07
N GLN A 68 1.31 -0.37 12.64
CA GLN A 68 1.97 -1.28 13.54
C GLN A 68 3.01 -2.12 12.79
N LYS A 69 4.25 -2.15 13.30
CA LYS A 69 5.30 -3.04 12.79
C LYS A 69 4.91 -4.50 13.02
N MET A 70 5.29 -5.38 12.09
CA MET A 70 5.04 -6.82 12.18
C MET A 70 3.54 -7.19 12.20
N PHE A 71 2.65 -6.27 11.78
CA PHE A 71 1.23 -6.58 11.64
C PHE A 71 1.04 -7.64 10.55
N ILE A 72 0.28 -8.69 10.87
CA ILE A 72 -0.09 -9.75 9.93
C ILE A 72 -1.49 -9.45 9.39
N ASN A 73 -1.58 -9.16 8.08
CA ASN A 73 -2.87 -8.95 7.43
C ASN A 73 -3.62 -10.28 7.35
N PRO A 74 -4.85 -10.37 7.92
CA PRO A 74 -5.64 -11.62 7.91
C PRO A 74 -5.91 -12.17 6.51
N ALA A 75 -5.99 -11.31 5.49
CA ALA A 75 -6.25 -11.73 4.13
C ALA A 75 -5.02 -12.37 3.45
N ILE A 76 -3.81 -12.01 3.88
CA ILE A 76 -2.56 -12.45 3.28
C ILE A 76 -1.89 -13.54 4.12
N GLY A 77 -2.02 -13.44 5.46
CA GLY A 77 -1.35 -14.34 6.40
C GLY A 77 0.10 -13.94 6.69
N PRO A 78 0.85 -14.78 7.44
CA PRO A 78 2.19 -14.45 7.92
C PRO A 78 3.30 -14.66 6.89
N ASP A 79 3.03 -15.38 5.81
CA ASP A 79 4.04 -15.76 4.84
C ASP A 79 4.19 -14.71 3.74
N LEU A 80 5.39 -14.67 3.12
CA LEU A 80 5.63 -13.83 1.96
C LEU A 80 4.81 -14.34 0.77
N MET A 81 4.23 -13.39 0.02
CA MET A 81 3.54 -13.71 -1.23
C MET A 81 4.56 -14.08 -2.30
N LYS A 82 4.14 -14.94 -3.25
CA LYS A 82 4.96 -15.28 -4.40
C LYS A 82 5.22 -14.02 -5.24
N LEU A 83 6.48 -13.82 -5.64
CA LEU A 83 6.85 -12.73 -6.54
C LEU A 83 6.18 -12.92 -7.91
N ARG A 84 5.66 -11.80 -8.46
CA ARG A 84 4.91 -11.79 -9.74
C ARG A 84 5.72 -11.23 -10.89
N TYR A 85 6.75 -10.42 -10.59
CA TYR A 85 7.58 -9.76 -11.59
C TYR A 85 8.97 -10.39 -11.62
N LYS A 86 9.63 -10.25 -12.74
CA LYS A 86 10.93 -10.87 -13.03
C LYS A 86 12.03 -10.40 -12.06
N ASP A 87 12.04 -9.10 -11.75
CA ASP A 87 13.03 -8.47 -10.89
C ASP A 87 12.47 -7.20 -10.24
N ILE A 88 13.26 -6.59 -9.37
CA ILE A 88 12.86 -5.37 -8.65
C ILE A 88 12.67 -4.18 -9.60
N ASP A 89 13.44 -4.09 -10.67
CA ASP A 89 13.34 -2.97 -11.62
C ASP A 89 12.02 -3.01 -12.36
N GLU A 90 11.59 -4.20 -12.80
CA GLU A 90 10.27 -4.39 -13.39
C GLU A 90 9.15 -4.07 -12.39
N ALA A 91 9.30 -4.51 -11.14
CA ALA A 91 8.33 -4.20 -10.09
C ALA A 91 8.23 -2.68 -9.82
N LYS A 92 9.35 -1.96 -9.76
CA LYS A 92 9.35 -0.50 -9.60
C LYS A 92 8.67 0.21 -10.76
N GLU A 93 8.90 -0.25 -11.99
CA GLU A 93 8.24 0.33 -13.17
C GLU A 93 6.73 0.08 -13.11
N LYS A 94 6.34 -1.13 -12.74
CA LYS A 94 4.92 -1.46 -12.56
C LYS A 94 4.28 -0.60 -11.47
N LEU A 95 4.97 -0.32 -10.39
CA LEU A 95 4.47 0.58 -9.35
C LEU A 95 4.21 2.00 -9.90
N ARG A 96 5.12 2.53 -10.72
CA ARG A 96 4.91 3.83 -11.39
C ARG A 96 3.67 3.83 -12.27
N GLU A 97 3.49 2.77 -13.07
CA GLU A 97 2.30 2.62 -13.92
C GLU A 97 1.01 2.60 -13.10
N GLU A 98 0.99 1.85 -12.01
CA GLU A 98 -0.19 1.74 -11.16
C GLU A 98 -0.52 3.06 -10.45
N ILE A 99 0.49 3.81 -10.02
CA ILE A 99 0.30 5.16 -9.45
C ILE A 99 -0.29 6.12 -10.50
N SER A 100 0.22 6.08 -11.72
CA SER A 100 -0.33 6.89 -12.82
C SER A 100 -1.79 6.53 -13.10
N TYR A 101 -2.09 5.23 -13.10
CA TYR A 101 -3.46 4.76 -13.27
C TYR A 101 -4.37 5.18 -12.10
N TYR A 102 -3.88 5.13 -10.86
CA TYR A 102 -4.60 5.61 -9.68
C TYR A 102 -5.02 7.08 -9.82
N ASN A 103 -4.09 7.93 -10.23
CA ASN A 103 -4.39 9.34 -10.44
C ASN A 103 -5.44 9.54 -11.53
N LYS A 104 -5.31 8.84 -12.64
CA LYS A 104 -6.28 8.90 -13.76
C LYS A 104 -7.66 8.38 -13.32
N TYR A 105 -7.68 7.27 -12.60
CA TYR A 105 -8.91 6.64 -12.12
C TYR A 105 -9.76 7.62 -11.32
N PHE A 106 -9.17 8.35 -10.37
CA PHE A 106 -9.92 9.31 -9.55
C PHE A 106 -10.25 10.61 -10.27
N ILE A 107 -9.52 10.99 -11.31
CA ILE A 107 -9.94 12.08 -12.21
C ILE A 107 -11.22 11.68 -12.94
N GLU A 108 -11.29 10.47 -13.44
CA GLU A 108 -12.45 9.95 -14.18
C GLU A 108 -13.61 9.55 -13.25
N ASN A 109 -13.32 9.17 -12.01
CA ASN A 109 -14.28 8.68 -11.02
C ASN A 109 -14.12 9.41 -9.68
N PRO A 110 -14.41 10.74 -9.63
CA PRO A 110 -14.09 11.57 -8.44
C PRO A 110 -14.90 11.20 -7.20
N TYR A 111 -16.04 10.52 -7.35
CA TYR A 111 -16.90 10.11 -6.24
C TYR A 111 -16.78 8.63 -5.89
N SER A 112 -15.88 7.92 -6.52
CA SER A 112 -15.65 6.50 -6.21
C SER A 112 -15.14 6.33 -4.78
N LYS A 113 -15.56 5.24 -4.15
CA LYS A 113 -15.13 4.85 -2.79
C LYS A 113 -14.71 3.38 -2.78
N PRO A 114 -13.59 3.04 -3.41
CA PRO A 114 -13.10 1.67 -3.38
C PRO A 114 -12.92 1.16 -1.94
N THR A 115 -13.23 -0.11 -1.73
CA THR A 115 -13.19 -0.72 -0.39
C THR A 115 -11.78 -1.14 -0.01
N HIS A 116 -11.31 -0.62 1.12
CA HIS A 116 -10.12 -1.15 1.80
C HIS A 116 -10.53 -2.32 2.69
N MET A 117 -9.76 -3.42 2.68
CA MET A 117 -10.13 -4.63 3.43
C MET A 117 -10.20 -4.42 4.94
N ILE A 118 -9.53 -3.42 5.49
CA ILE A 118 -9.53 -3.10 6.93
C ILE A 118 -10.39 -1.88 7.24
N PHE A 119 -10.28 -0.82 6.46
CA PHE A 119 -10.89 0.48 6.76
C PHE A 119 -12.24 0.71 6.07
N GLY A 120 -12.70 -0.22 5.24
CA GLY A 120 -13.95 -0.10 4.51
C GLY A 120 -13.86 0.86 3.32
N GLU A 121 -14.99 1.42 2.92
CA GLU A 121 -15.04 2.35 1.79
C GLU A 121 -14.28 3.63 2.10
N LEU A 122 -13.36 4.00 1.21
CA LEU A 122 -12.53 5.21 1.31
C LEU A 122 -12.67 6.05 0.04
N ASN A 123 -12.90 7.35 0.20
CA ASN A 123 -12.86 8.29 -0.92
C ASN A 123 -11.40 8.60 -1.32
N LYS A 124 -11.21 9.46 -2.34
CA LYS A 124 -9.87 9.80 -2.86
C LYS A 124 -8.93 10.34 -1.77
N GLU A 125 -9.39 11.32 -0.98
CA GLU A 125 -8.57 11.94 0.07
C GLU A 125 -8.21 10.94 1.16
N GLU A 126 -9.13 10.07 1.50
CA GLU A 126 -8.91 9.02 2.50
C GLU A 126 -7.92 7.95 2.00
N TRP A 127 -7.99 7.59 0.72
CA TRP A 127 -7.00 6.73 0.09
C TRP A 127 -5.61 7.37 0.04
N ASP A 128 -5.53 8.68 -0.22
CA ASP A 128 -4.25 9.40 -0.17
C ASP A 128 -3.62 9.33 1.24
N ILE A 129 -4.44 9.50 2.28
CA ILE A 129 -3.98 9.38 3.67
C ILE A 129 -3.46 7.96 3.94
N PHE A 130 -4.21 6.95 3.51
CA PHE A 130 -3.79 5.56 3.66
C PHE A 130 -2.46 5.31 2.92
N HIS A 131 -2.37 5.69 1.66
CA HIS A 131 -1.16 5.45 0.88
C HIS A 131 0.06 6.17 1.48
N LYS A 132 -0.10 7.41 1.93
CA LYS A 132 0.99 8.13 2.60
C LYS A 132 1.47 7.36 3.83
N LYS A 133 0.56 6.91 4.67
CA LYS A 133 0.88 6.14 5.88
C LYS A 133 1.54 4.80 5.53
N HIS A 134 1.02 4.12 4.54
CA HIS A 134 1.46 2.80 4.08
C HIS A 134 2.85 2.83 3.44
N PHE A 135 3.08 3.77 2.52
CA PHE A 135 4.40 3.98 1.91
C PHE A 135 5.45 4.37 2.96
N THR A 136 5.12 5.31 3.85
CA THR A 136 6.01 5.71 4.94
C THR A 136 6.42 4.50 5.79
N HIS A 137 5.46 3.65 6.15
CA HIS A 137 5.72 2.44 6.92
C HIS A 137 6.71 1.52 6.20
N HIS A 138 6.45 1.20 4.94
CA HIS A 138 7.27 0.24 4.20
C HIS A 138 8.62 0.79 3.77
N LEU A 139 8.73 2.08 3.43
CA LEU A 139 10.03 2.68 3.16
C LEU A 139 10.90 2.69 4.42
N SER A 140 10.33 3.02 5.57
CA SER A 140 11.07 2.99 6.84
C SER A 140 11.58 1.59 7.19
N GLN A 141 10.92 0.55 6.68
CA GLN A 141 11.35 -0.85 6.82
C GLN A 141 12.74 -1.09 6.23
N PHE A 142 13.13 -0.30 5.23
CA PHE A 142 14.42 -0.36 4.56
C PHE A 142 15.30 0.87 4.84
N GLY A 143 14.93 1.71 5.80
CA GLY A 143 15.70 2.90 6.16
C GLY A 143 15.61 4.04 5.15
N LEU A 144 14.55 4.06 4.35
CA LEU A 144 14.31 5.07 3.32
C LEU A 144 13.39 6.18 3.80
#